data_c24cc45f9724657b0b3c5f6f19a8841f
#
_entry.id   c24cc45f9724657b0b3c5f6f19a8841f
#
_cell.length_a   1.000
_cell.length_b   1.000
_cell.length_c   1.000
_cell.angle_alpha   90.00
_cell.angle_beta   90.00
_cell.angle_gamma   90.00
#
_symmetry.space_group_name_H-M   'P 1'
#
loop_
_entity.id
_entity.type
_entity.pdbx_description
1 polymer ?
#
loop_
_entity_poly.entity_id
_entity_poly.type
_entity_poly.pdbx_seq_one_letter_code
_entity_poly.pdbx_strand_id
1 'polypeptide(L)'
;MKKYFLFTLLVVLGHLCHSQTPSFIKDSLDAYINKGLKDWNVPGLSFVIVKDGKVVAMKGYGVRDIITLKPVDEQTLFMIASNTKLFTGTALALLETRGKLSLNDKITKYFPDFRLYDTISTKLVTIRDMLTHRIGTKTFQGDFTFWNTNFNREQIMNKMRLLKPVN
;
A
#
# COMPACT_ATOMS: atom_id res chain seq x y z
N MET A 1 -42.95 32.02 18.42
CA MET A 1 -42.02 31.53 19.46
C MET A 1 -41.91 30.01 19.48
N LYS A 2 -42.98 29.20 19.58
CA LYS A 2 -42.90 27.72 19.63
C LYS A 2 -42.20 27.07 18.41
N LYS A 3 -42.34 27.58 17.18
CA LYS A 3 -41.71 27.03 15.97
C LYS A 3 -40.17 27.20 15.96
N TYR A 4 -39.68 28.33 16.44
CA TYR A 4 -38.21 28.56 16.53
C TYR A 4 -37.57 27.73 17.65
N PHE A 5 -38.29 27.55 18.74
CA PHE A 5 -37.80 26.69 19.83
C PHE A 5 -37.63 25.23 19.39
N LEU A 6 -38.58 24.69 18.62
CA LEU A 6 -38.52 23.35 18.08
C LEU A 6 -37.35 23.19 17.08
N PHE A 7 -37.14 24.18 16.25
CA PHE A 7 -36.03 24.20 15.27
C PHE A 7 -34.66 24.24 15.98
N THR A 8 -34.53 25.12 16.98
CA THR A 8 -33.27 25.20 17.79
C THR A 8 -33.02 23.91 18.53
N LEU A 9 -34.03 23.25 19.10
CA LEU A 9 -33.92 21.96 19.78
C LEU A 9 -33.46 20.86 18.82
N LEU A 10 -33.99 20.79 17.60
CA LEU A 10 -33.57 19.85 16.56
C LEU A 10 -32.12 20.04 16.12
N VAL A 11 -31.67 21.29 15.99
CA VAL A 11 -30.29 21.63 15.65
C VAL A 11 -29.33 21.20 16.78
N VAL A 12 -29.70 21.45 18.04
CA VAL A 12 -28.89 21.07 19.21
C VAL A 12 -28.83 19.52 19.34
N LEU A 13 -29.94 18.83 19.14
CA LEU A 13 -29.98 17.35 19.15
C LEU A 13 -29.15 16.75 18.02
N GLY A 14 -29.12 17.38 16.84
CA GLY A 14 -28.26 16.94 15.72
C GLY A 14 -26.75 17.02 16.03
N HIS A 15 -26.33 17.99 16.86
CA HIS A 15 -24.93 18.10 17.29
C HIS A 15 -24.54 17.09 18.39
N LEU A 16 -25.50 16.45 19.06
CA LEU A 16 -25.24 15.42 20.06
C LEU A 16 -25.06 14.02 19.47
N CYS A 17 -25.32 13.83 18.17
CA CYS A 17 -25.02 12.59 17.47
C CYS A 17 -23.51 12.44 17.25
N HIS A 18 -22.76 12.21 18.30
CA HIS A 18 -21.38 11.77 18.20
C HIS A 18 -21.39 10.33 17.68
N SER A 19 -20.72 10.10 16.55
CA SER A 19 -20.53 8.74 16.03
C SER A 19 -19.80 7.91 17.09
N GLN A 20 -20.52 7.06 17.78
CA GLN A 20 -19.92 6.14 18.75
C GLN A 20 -19.05 5.13 18.01
N THR A 21 -17.93 4.76 18.63
CA THR A 21 -17.14 3.62 18.16
C THR A 21 -18.06 2.38 18.12
N PRO A 22 -18.13 1.66 16.99
CA PRO A 22 -18.96 0.46 16.90
C PRO A 22 -18.67 -0.51 18.04
N SER A 23 -19.70 -1.10 18.63
CA SER A 23 -19.58 -2.04 19.76
C SER A 23 -18.62 -3.19 19.45
N PHE A 24 -18.62 -3.68 18.21
CA PHE A 24 -17.66 -4.69 17.77
C PHE A 24 -16.20 -4.29 18.02
N ILE A 25 -15.81 -3.04 17.71
CA ILE A 25 -14.44 -2.56 17.92
C ILE A 25 -14.12 -2.53 19.41
N LYS A 26 -15.08 -2.12 20.24
CA LYS A 26 -14.88 -1.96 21.67
C LYS A 26 -14.89 -3.31 22.41
N ASP A 27 -15.80 -4.21 22.05
CA ASP A 27 -16.17 -5.35 22.90
C ASP A 27 -15.70 -6.70 22.34
N SER A 28 -15.44 -6.80 21.02
CA SER A 28 -15.23 -8.10 20.35
C SER A 28 -13.96 -8.17 19.52
N LEU A 29 -13.40 -7.06 19.06
CA LEU A 29 -12.29 -7.03 18.10
C LEU A 29 -11.04 -7.74 18.64
N ASP A 30 -10.68 -7.51 19.90
CA ASP A 30 -9.51 -8.14 20.52
C ASP A 30 -9.63 -9.66 20.53
N ALA A 31 -10.79 -10.18 20.93
CA ALA A 31 -11.04 -11.63 20.96
C ALA A 31 -11.02 -12.22 19.55
N TYR A 32 -11.61 -11.53 18.58
CA TYR A 32 -11.63 -11.93 17.17
C TYR A 32 -10.22 -12.02 16.59
N ILE A 33 -9.40 -10.98 16.80
CA ILE A 33 -8.01 -10.95 16.29
C ILE A 33 -7.17 -12.03 16.96
N ASN A 34 -7.23 -12.17 18.28
CA ASN A 34 -6.45 -13.19 18.99
C ASN A 34 -6.83 -14.61 18.55
N LYS A 35 -8.13 -14.84 18.29
CA LYS A 35 -8.57 -16.11 17.71
C LYS A 35 -7.98 -16.31 16.32
N GLY A 36 -8.02 -15.30 15.45
CA GLY A 36 -7.44 -15.34 14.10
C GLY A 36 -5.94 -15.63 14.10
N LEU A 37 -5.15 -14.95 14.95
CA LEU A 37 -3.71 -15.22 15.10
C LEU A 37 -3.44 -16.68 15.43
N LYS A 38 -4.23 -17.26 16.34
CA LYS A 38 -4.12 -18.66 16.75
C LYS A 38 -4.52 -19.62 15.62
N ASP A 39 -5.69 -19.40 15.02
CA ASP A 39 -6.26 -20.29 14.01
C ASP A 39 -5.38 -20.36 12.74
N TRP A 40 -4.72 -19.24 12.39
CA TRP A 40 -3.91 -19.10 11.19
C TRP A 40 -2.40 -19.21 11.47
N ASN A 41 -2.03 -19.46 12.73
CA ASN A 41 -0.64 -19.54 13.18
C ASN A 41 0.21 -18.31 12.76
N VAL A 42 -0.36 -17.12 12.91
CA VAL A 42 0.29 -15.84 12.59
C VAL A 42 0.97 -15.32 13.86
N PRO A 43 2.30 -15.09 13.84
CA PRO A 43 3.02 -14.70 15.07
C PRO A 43 2.65 -13.30 15.57
N GLY A 44 2.35 -12.38 14.69
CA GLY A 44 2.01 -11.01 15.08
C GLY A 44 1.31 -10.23 13.98
N LEU A 45 0.56 -9.22 14.39
CA LEU A 45 -0.27 -8.39 13.52
C LEU A 45 -0.37 -6.97 14.10
N SER A 46 -0.41 -5.97 13.24
CA SER A 46 -0.89 -4.64 13.62
C SER A 46 -2.03 -4.21 12.71
N PHE A 47 -2.94 -3.42 13.24
CA PHE A 47 -4.02 -2.83 12.44
C PHE A 47 -4.26 -1.38 12.84
N VAL A 48 -4.88 -0.65 11.93
CA VAL A 48 -5.43 0.68 12.17
C VAL A 48 -6.81 0.77 11.52
N ILE A 49 -7.76 1.35 12.22
CA ILE A 49 -9.08 1.69 11.68
C ILE A 49 -9.19 3.20 11.66
N VAL A 50 -9.45 3.73 10.46
CA VAL A 50 -9.65 5.17 10.25
C VAL A 50 -11.10 5.37 9.83
N LYS A 51 -11.81 6.30 10.49
CA LYS A 51 -13.15 6.73 10.15
C LYS A 51 -13.21 8.25 10.14
N ASP A 52 -13.77 8.83 9.08
CA ASP A 52 -13.91 10.27 8.91
C ASP A 52 -12.59 11.04 9.14
N GLY A 53 -11.47 10.50 8.60
CA GLY A 53 -10.13 11.06 8.74
C GLY A 53 -9.51 10.94 10.13
N LYS A 54 -10.13 10.24 11.08
CA LYS A 54 -9.64 10.05 12.46
C LYS A 54 -9.32 8.58 12.73
N VAL A 55 -8.21 8.32 13.40
CA VAL A 55 -7.88 6.98 13.90
C VAL A 55 -8.85 6.65 15.04
N VAL A 56 -9.68 5.62 14.86
CA VAL A 56 -10.63 5.14 15.88
C VAL A 56 -10.12 3.94 16.64
N ALA A 57 -9.21 3.17 16.06
CA ALA A 57 -8.48 2.09 16.73
C ALA A 57 -7.13 1.87 16.04
N MET A 58 -6.09 1.65 16.82
CA MET A 58 -4.75 1.24 16.38
C MET A 58 -4.13 0.38 17.45
N LYS A 59 -3.68 -0.84 17.08
CA LYS A 59 -3.14 -1.79 18.05
C LYS A 59 -2.25 -2.83 17.39
N GLY A 60 -1.24 -3.29 18.13
CA GLY A 60 -0.42 -4.45 17.81
C GLY A 60 -0.84 -5.68 18.62
N TYR A 61 -0.65 -6.87 18.07
CA TYR A 61 -0.94 -8.16 18.70
C TYR A 61 0.17 -9.15 18.42
N GLY A 62 0.39 -10.08 19.34
CA GLY A 62 1.40 -11.12 19.21
C GLY A 62 2.82 -10.58 19.25
N VAL A 63 3.74 -11.25 18.57
CA VAL A 63 5.16 -10.96 18.63
C VAL A 63 5.73 -10.60 17.24
N ARG A 64 6.67 -9.67 17.20
CA ARG A 64 7.41 -9.28 15.98
C ARG A 64 8.63 -10.17 15.71
N ASP A 65 8.99 -10.97 16.69
CA ASP A 65 10.13 -11.88 16.63
C ASP A 65 9.81 -13.11 17.46
N ILE A 66 9.78 -14.28 16.82
CA ILE A 66 9.42 -15.56 17.43
C ILE A 66 10.51 -16.15 18.31
N ILE A 67 11.74 -15.65 18.21
CA ILE A 67 12.88 -16.11 19.04
C ILE A 67 12.95 -15.29 20.32
N THR A 68 12.94 -13.96 20.20
CA THR A 68 13.07 -13.04 21.33
C THR A 68 11.76 -12.72 22.02
N LEU A 69 10.64 -13.16 21.43
CA LEU A 69 9.26 -12.90 21.87
C LEU A 69 8.93 -11.41 22.10
N LYS A 70 9.66 -10.52 21.42
CA LYS A 70 9.37 -9.09 21.48
C LYS A 70 7.99 -8.80 20.92
N PRO A 71 7.12 -8.09 21.64
CA PRO A 71 5.76 -7.84 21.20
C PRO A 71 5.71 -6.93 19.96
N VAL A 72 4.63 -7.05 19.20
CA VAL A 72 4.24 -6.05 18.21
C VAL A 72 3.72 -4.81 18.95
N ASP A 73 4.24 -3.66 18.58
CA ASP A 73 3.87 -2.35 19.11
C ASP A 73 3.56 -1.35 17.98
N GLU A 74 3.24 -0.12 18.33
CA GLU A 74 2.91 0.95 17.39
C GLU A 74 4.10 1.37 16.50
N GLN A 75 5.33 1.04 16.90
CA GLN A 75 6.56 1.35 16.19
C GLN A 75 7.08 0.18 15.34
N THR A 76 6.39 -0.95 15.38
CA THR A 76 6.81 -2.15 14.64
C THR A 76 6.60 -1.94 13.15
N LEU A 77 7.69 -2.10 12.38
CA LEU A 77 7.66 -2.00 10.92
C LEU A 77 7.33 -3.34 10.29
N PHE A 78 6.41 -3.33 9.34
CA PHE A 78 6.04 -4.48 8.53
C PHE A 78 6.42 -4.25 7.07
N MET A 79 6.89 -5.28 6.40
CA MET A 79 7.04 -5.26 4.95
C MET A 79 5.67 -5.30 4.29
N ILE A 80 5.31 -4.24 3.58
CA ILE A 80 3.98 -4.09 2.97
C ILE A 80 3.89 -4.68 1.55
N ALA A 81 4.98 -5.29 1.06
CA ALA A 81 5.07 -5.95 -0.24
C ALA A 81 4.43 -5.12 -1.37
N SER A 82 3.50 -5.68 -2.12
CA SER A 82 2.87 -5.01 -3.27
C SER A 82 2.03 -3.78 -2.93
N ASN A 83 1.67 -3.55 -1.67
CA ASN A 83 1.06 -2.27 -1.27
C ASN A 83 1.99 -1.07 -1.53
N THR A 84 3.30 -1.29 -1.62
CA THR A 84 4.29 -0.29 -2.04
C THR A 84 3.97 0.31 -3.41
N LYS A 85 3.33 -0.44 -4.31
CA LYS A 85 2.94 0.04 -5.66
C LYS A 85 1.94 1.20 -5.59
N LEU A 86 1.06 1.19 -4.59
CA LEU A 86 0.14 2.32 -4.35
C LEU A 86 0.91 3.61 -4.10
N PHE A 87 1.93 3.57 -3.24
CA PHE A 87 2.74 4.75 -2.93
C PHE A 87 3.55 5.20 -4.16
N THR A 88 4.14 4.25 -4.90
CA THR A 88 4.87 4.54 -6.13
C THR A 88 3.96 5.20 -7.18
N GLY A 89 2.78 4.64 -7.42
CA GLY A 89 1.80 5.20 -8.36
C GLY A 89 1.34 6.59 -7.96
N THR A 90 1.02 6.79 -6.68
CA THR A 90 0.62 8.09 -6.14
C THR A 90 1.73 9.13 -6.26
N ALA A 91 2.98 8.76 -5.96
CA ALA A 91 4.12 9.67 -6.09
C ALA A 91 4.33 10.11 -7.53
N LEU A 92 4.24 9.18 -8.49
CA LEU A 92 4.38 9.50 -9.93
C LEU A 92 3.22 10.37 -10.43
N ALA A 93 1.98 10.10 -10.01
CA ALA A 93 0.83 10.94 -10.33
C ALA A 93 0.98 12.36 -9.77
N LEU A 94 1.49 12.49 -8.54
CA LEU A 94 1.78 13.79 -7.95
C LEU A 94 2.87 14.56 -8.72
N LEU A 95 3.91 13.87 -9.19
CA LEU A 95 4.95 14.47 -10.01
C LEU A 95 4.40 14.93 -11.36
N GLU A 96 3.49 14.16 -11.98
CA GLU A 96 2.79 14.56 -13.21
C GLU A 96 1.93 15.82 -12.96
N THR A 97 1.13 15.85 -11.90
CA THR A 97 0.32 17.01 -11.52
C THR A 97 1.18 18.28 -11.31
N ARG A 98 2.41 18.10 -10.82
CA ARG A 98 3.38 19.20 -10.62
C ARG A 98 4.19 19.55 -11.88
N GLY A 99 3.90 18.96 -13.04
CA GLY A 99 4.60 19.17 -14.29
C GLY A 99 6.08 18.71 -14.30
N LYS A 100 6.46 17.81 -13.37
CA LYS A 100 7.84 17.30 -13.27
C LYS A 100 8.12 16.15 -14.23
N LEU A 101 7.08 15.43 -14.64
CA LEU A 101 7.14 14.36 -15.64
C LEU A 101 5.75 14.22 -16.29
N SER A 102 5.65 13.41 -17.35
CA SER A 102 4.38 12.87 -17.84
C SER A 102 4.39 11.36 -17.72
N LEU A 103 3.26 10.76 -17.33
CA LEU A 103 3.12 9.29 -17.33
C LEU A 103 3.25 8.70 -18.74
N ASN A 104 3.12 9.51 -19.78
CA ASN A 104 3.35 9.15 -21.18
C ASN A 104 4.81 9.30 -21.63
N ASP A 105 5.69 9.83 -20.78
CA ASP A 105 7.12 9.89 -21.06
C ASP A 105 7.69 8.49 -21.21
N LYS A 106 8.63 8.35 -22.16
CA LYS A 106 9.40 7.13 -22.34
C LYS A 106 10.34 6.90 -21.14
N ILE A 107 10.49 5.66 -20.71
CA ILE A 107 11.41 5.31 -19.62
C ILE A 107 12.83 5.75 -19.93
N THR A 108 13.26 5.60 -21.20
CA THR A 108 14.59 5.99 -21.65
C THR A 108 14.89 7.49 -21.56
N LYS A 109 13.88 8.36 -21.37
CA LYS A 109 14.07 9.77 -21.06
C LYS A 109 14.76 9.99 -19.71
N TYR A 110 14.46 9.13 -18.73
CA TYR A 110 14.96 9.21 -17.36
C TYR A 110 16.10 8.23 -17.11
N PHE A 111 16.08 7.09 -17.80
CA PHE A 111 17.06 6.02 -17.70
C PHE A 111 17.54 5.65 -19.12
N PRO A 112 18.51 6.38 -19.68
CA PRO A 112 18.96 6.18 -21.07
C PRO A 112 19.47 4.76 -21.36
N ASP A 113 20.02 4.10 -20.33
CA ASP A 113 20.56 2.74 -20.45
C ASP A 113 19.54 1.64 -20.15
N PHE A 114 18.30 2.01 -19.83
CA PHE A 114 17.23 1.03 -19.62
C PHE A 114 16.96 0.21 -20.90
N ARG A 115 16.87 -1.11 -20.74
CA ARG A 115 16.58 -2.04 -21.84
C ARG A 115 15.58 -3.12 -21.37
N LEU A 116 14.61 -3.41 -22.21
CA LEU A 116 13.80 -4.61 -22.19
C LEU A 116 14.41 -5.66 -23.12
N TYR A 117 13.85 -6.87 -23.13
CA TYR A 117 14.28 -7.96 -24.01
C TYR A 117 14.23 -7.57 -25.50
N ASP A 118 13.18 -6.88 -25.88
CA ASP A 118 12.98 -6.38 -27.25
C ASP A 118 13.33 -4.89 -27.37
N THR A 119 14.05 -4.55 -28.42
CA THR A 119 14.54 -3.16 -28.67
C THR A 119 13.41 -2.21 -29.06
N ILE A 120 12.35 -2.68 -29.72
CA ILE A 120 11.20 -1.84 -30.08
C ILE A 120 10.44 -1.50 -28.81
N SER A 121 10.12 -2.50 -27.99
CA SER A 121 9.47 -2.30 -26.69
C SER A 121 10.28 -1.36 -25.79
N THR A 122 11.61 -1.48 -25.77
CA THR A 122 12.49 -0.58 -25.04
C THR A 122 12.30 0.88 -25.44
N LYS A 123 12.16 1.17 -26.74
CA LYS A 123 11.99 2.54 -27.27
C LYS A 123 10.58 3.09 -27.02
N LEU A 124 9.58 2.23 -26.92
CA LEU A 124 8.18 2.62 -26.85
C LEU A 124 7.63 2.68 -25.43
N VAL A 125 8.14 1.88 -24.51
CA VAL A 125 7.60 1.74 -23.15
C VAL A 125 7.57 3.09 -22.41
N THR A 126 6.43 3.35 -21.80
CA THR A 126 6.17 4.56 -21.01
C THR A 126 6.10 4.24 -19.52
N ILE A 127 6.15 5.29 -18.67
CA ILE A 127 5.90 5.17 -17.24
C ILE A 127 4.52 4.55 -17.02
N ARG A 128 3.50 4.94 -17.79
CA ARG A 128 2.14 4.39 -17.72
C ARG A 128 2.11 2.89 -17.98
N ASP A 129 2.83 2.42 -19.01
CA ASP A 129 2.86 0.99 -19.33
C ASP A 129 3.44 0.15 -18.19
N MET A 130 4.45 0.66 -17.50
CA MET A 130 5.03 0.01 -16.33
C MET A 130 4.04 -0.02 -15.15
N LEU A 131 3.36 1.09 -14.87
CA LEU A 131 2.37 1.16 -13.78
C LEU A 131 1.14 0.30 -14.02
N THR A 132 0.80 0.04 -15.29
CA THR A 132 -0.37 -0.74 -15.69
C THR A 132 -0.03 -2.19 -16.08
N HIS A 133 1.16 -2.66 -15.77
CA HIS A 133 1.63 -4.03 -16.05
C HIS A 133 1.57 -4.42 -17.55
N ARG A 134 1.88 -3.49 -18.47
CA ARG A 134 1.79 -3.69 -19.92
C ARG A 134 3.13 -3.92 -20.61
N ILE A 135 4.15 -4.37 -19.87
CA ILE A 135 5.49 -4.63 -20.41
C ILE A 135 5.68 -6.06 -20.94
N GLY A 136 4.64 -6.89 -20.90
CA GLY A 136 4.65 -8.23 -21.48
C GLY A 136 5.31 -9.31 -20.63
N THR A 137 5.60 -9.07 -19.35
CA THR A 137 6.17 -10.10 -18.45
C THR A 137 5.09 -10.99 -17.84
N LYS A 138 5.42 -12.24 -17.53
CA LYS A 138 4.57 -13.13 -16.72
C LYS A 138 4.54 -12.68 -15.26
N THR A 139 3.48 -13.09 -14.56
CA THR A 139 3.42 -12.97 -13.10
C THR A 139 4.66 -13.61 -12.47
N PHE A 140 5.28 -12.91 -11.52
CA PHE A 140 6.51 -13.31 -10.81
C PHE A 140 7.77 -13.46 -11.66
N GLN A 141 7.74 -13.19 -12.95
CA GLN A 141 8.88 -13.40 -13.83
C GLN A 141 10.14 -12.61 -13.43
N GLY A 142 9.99 -11.48 -12.75
CA GLY A 142 11.11 -10.65 -12.30
C GLY A 142 11.52 -10.88 -10.84
N ASP A 143 10.86 -11.74 -10.10
CA ASP A 143 11.03 -11.87 -8.63
C ASP A 143 12.44 -12.31 -8.22
N PHE A 144 13.12 -13.11 -9.08
CA PHE A 144 14.50 -13.51 -8.85
C PHE A 144 15.47 -12.33 -8.75
N THR A 145 15.09 -11.14 -9.23
CA THR A 145 15.95 -9.95 -9.22
C THR A 145 16.07 -9.31 -7.83
N PHE A 146 15.16 -9.61 -6.91
CA PHE A 146 15.15 -9.00 -5.59
C PHE A 146 15.03 -10.01 -4.44
N TRP A 147 14.69 -11.27 -4.72
CA TRP A 147 14.67 -12.31 -3.70
C TRP A 147 16.06 -12.92 -3.53
N ASN A 148 16.52 -12.95 -2.28
CA ASN A 148 17.79 -13.57 -1.90
C ASN A 148 18.99 -13.09 -2.75
N THR A 149 19.06 -11.78 -3.03
CA THR A 149 20.10 -11.15 -3.84
C THR A 149 20.59 -9.85 -3.20
N ASN A 150 21.85 -9.52 -3.48
CA ASN A 150 22.49 -8.26 -3.09
C ASN A 150 22.50 -7.23 -4.22
N PHE A 151 21.70 -7.41 -5.27
CA PHE A 151 21.66 -6.47 -6.39
C PHE A 151 21.13 -5.11 -5.95
N ASN A 152 21.81 -4.06 -6.37
CA ASN A 152 21.29 -2.71 -6.26
C ASN A 152 20.22 -2.43 -7.35
N ARG A 153 19.57 -1.26 -7.28
CA ARG A 153 18.48 -0.90 -8.21
C ARG A 153 18.92 -0.85 -9.66
N GLU A 154 20.12 -0.37 -9.94
CA GLU A 154 20.69 -0.31 -11.29
C GLU A 154 20.92 -1.70 -11.85
N GLN A 155 21.50 -2.59 -11.05
CA GLN A 155 21.71 -3.99 -11.43
C GLN A 155 20.38 -4.70 -11.71
N ILE A 156 19.35 -4.44 -10.91
CA ILE A 156 18.00 -4.97 -11.14
C ILE A 156 17.44 -4.45 -12.48
N MET A 157 17.50 -3.13 -12.73
CA MET A 157 17.05 -2.56 -14.00
C MET A 157 17.78 -3.20 -15.19
N ASN A 158 19.08 -3.42 -15.08
CA ASN A 158 19.87 -4.06 -16.13
C ASN A 158 19.49 -5.53 -16.37
N LYS A 159 18.91 -6.23 -15.37
CA LYS A 159 18.41 -7.59 -15.54
C LYS A 159 17.08 -7.65 -16.30
N MET A 160 16.32 -6.57 -16.39
CA MET A 160 15.03 -6.54 -17.08
C MET A 160 15.13 -6.93 -18.55
N ARG A 161 16.26 -6.67 -19.20
CA ARG A 161 16.54 -7.10 -20.59
C ARG A 161 16.58 -8.62 -20.81
N LEU A 162 16.68 -9.40 -19.73
CA LEU A 162 16.72 -10.86 -19.78
C LEU A 162 15.32 -11.48 -19.70
N LEU A 163 14.30 -10.69 -19.38
CA LEU A 163 12.93 -11.14 -19.22
C LEU A 163 12.24 -11.23 -20.57
N LYS A 164 12.20 -12.43 -21.12
CA LYS A 164 11.50 -12.68 -22.39
C LYS A 164 10.00 -12.48 -22.21
N PRO A 165 9.37 -11.63 -23.05
CA PRO A 165 7.93 -11.39 -22.94
C PRO A 165 7.13 -12.67 -23.25
N VAL A 166 5.87 -12.68 -22.79
CA VAL A 166 4.90 -13.71 -23.16
C VAL A 166 4.39 -13.40 -24.56
N ASN A 167 4.29 -14.42 -25.39
CA ASN A 167 3.63 -14.31 -26.69
C ASN A 167 2.12 -14.25 -26.51
#